data_c870175066d450f4cd503a684ebce58f
#
_entry.id   c870175066d450f4cd503a684ebce58f
#
_cell.length_a   1.000
_cell.length_b   1.000
_cell.length_c   1.000
_cell.angle_alpha   90.00
_cell.angle_beta   90.00
_cell.angle_gamma   90.00
#
_symmetry.space_group_name_H-M   'P 1'
#
loop_
_entity.id
_entity.type
_entity.pdbx_description
1 polymer ?
#
loop_
_entity_poly.entity_id
_entity_poly.type
_entity_poly.pdbx_seq_one_letter_code
_entity_poly.pdbx_strand_id
1 'polypeptide(L)'
;TLIQKFNSATKLPECVNTSPDIIVLIDEGHRSQGGENHVRMKLALPNAAFVAFTGTPLLKEDKTTNKFGPIVHAYTMQRAVEDKAVTPLLYEERIPDLEVNDRAIDAWFDRITDGLREAQKADLKRKYARKGEVYSADDRIRLIALDIATHFSKNIDEGLKGQLACDSKISAIKYKKYLDEAGLFESAVVISPPDTREGNTEVDESKLPEVTKWWKDNVGTQDESVYTRNIISRFDTDDKLKLLIVVDKLLTGFDEPKNTVLYIDKPLKSHNLIQ
;
A
#
# COMPACT_ATOMS: atom_id res chain seq x y z
N THR A 1 -24.14 7.98 -0.69
CA THR A 1 -23.75 8.83 -1.83
C THR A 1 -22.30 9.30 -1.65
N LEU A 2 -21.64 9.76 -2.73
CA LEU A 2 -20.31 10.35 -2.66
C LEU A 2 -20.39 11.83 -2.30
N ILE A 3 -19.49 12.29 -1.42
CA ILE A 3 -19.46 13.69 -0.95
C ILE A 3 -19.30 14.71 -2.10
N GLN A 4 -18.62 14.34 -3.18
CA GLN A 4 -18.41 15.19 -4.36
C GLN A 4 -19.74 15.56 -5.07
N LYS A 5 -20.80 14.75 -4.92
CA LYS A 5 -22.10 15.03 -5.51
C LYS A 5 -22.76 16.28 -4.90
N PHE A 6 -22.38 16.68 -3.69
CA PHE A 6 -22.86 17.91 -3.08
C PHE A 6 -22.33 19.17 -3.80
N ASN A 7 -21.26 19.07 -4.58
CA ASN A 7 -20.79 20.17 -5.43
C ASN A 7 -21.82 20.59 -6.49
N SER A 8 -22.59 19.64 -6.99
CA SER A 8 -23.66 19.91 -7.95
C SER A 8 -24.97 20.24 -7.23
N ALA A 9 -25.28 19.53 -6.14
CA ALA A 9 -26.50 19.72 -5.37
C ALA A 9 -26.66 21.14 -4.81
N THR A 10 -25.58 21.76 -4.30
CA THR A 10 -25.64 23.12 -3.76
C THR A 10 -25.86 24.21 -4.80
N LYS A 11 -25.76 23.91 -6.09
CA LYS A 11 -26.06 24.83 -7.19
C LYS A 11 -27.57 24.93 -7.51
N LEU A 12 -28.34 24.00 -7.00
CA LEU A 12 -29.73 23.84 -7.25
C LEU A 12 -30.52 24.08 -5.94
N PRO A 13 -31.30 25.18 -5.81
CA PRO A 13 -32.06 25.48 -4.60
C PRO A 13 -32.98 24.35 -4.14
N GLU A 14 -33.55 23.60 -5.08
CA GLU A 14 -34.41 22.44 -4.84
C GLU A 14 -33.66 21.25 -4.17
N CYS A 15 -32.37 21.25 -4.20
CA CYS A 15 -31.54 20.20 -3.53
C CYS A 15 -31.23 20.53 -2.07
N VAL A 16 -31.62 21.71 -1.57
CA VAL A 16 -31.44 22.07 -0.16
C VAL A 16 -32.59 21.48 0.65
N ASN A 17 -32.29 20.62 1.59
CA ASN A 17 -33.29 20.03 2.48
C ASN A 17 -33.07 20.53 3.92
N THR A 18 -34.04 21.28 4.41
CA THR A 18 -34.02 21.89 5.74
C THR A 18 -34.70 21.06 6.84
N SER A 19 -35.10 19.82 6.55
CA SER A 19 -35.69 18.94 7.57
C SER A 19 -34.69 18.66 8.68
N PRO A 20 -35.10 18.76 9.96
CA PRO A 20 -34.29 18.35 11.10
C PRO A 20 -34.26 16.82 11.30
N ASP A 21 -35.13 16.08 10.60
CA ASP A 21 -35.29 14.64 10.77
C ASP A 21 -34.32 13.82 9.89
N ILE A 22 -33.19 14.45 9.46
CA ILE A 22 -32.17 13.81 8.63
C ILE A 22 -30.96 13.48 9.51
N ILE A 23 -30.52 12.22 9.44
CA ILE A 23 -29.28 11.78 10.03
C ILE A 23 -28.33 11.38 8.89
N VAL A 24 -27.15 11.99 8.85
CA VAL A 24 -26.11 11.72 7.86
C VAL A 24 -25.03 10.87 8.51
N LEU A 25 -24.90 9.63 8.04
CA LEU A 25 -23.84 8.71 8.47
C LEU A 25 -22.67 8.84 7.50
N ILE A 26 -21.48 9.12 8.02
CA ILE A 26 -20.27 9.39 7.24
C ILE A 26 -19.24 8.33 7.56
N ASP A 27 -18.93 7.53 6.55
CA ASP A 27 -17.86 6.55 6.65
C ASP A 27 -16.51 7.21 6.36
N GLU A 28 -15.44 6.70 7.00
CA GLU A 28 -14.07 7.23 6.91
C GLU A 28 -14.00 8.76 7.11
N GLY A 29 -14.63 9.23 8.18
CA GLY A 29 -14.80 10.66 8.45
C GLY A 29 -13.51 11.48 8.52
N HIS A 30 -12.35 10.84 8.69
CA HIS A 30 -11.05 11.48 8.67
C HIS A 30 -10.55 11.82 7.25
N ARG A 31 -10.93 11.04 6.21
CA ARG A 31 -10.38 11.16 4.86
C ARG A 31 -11.02 12.25 4.02
N SER A 32 -12.34 12.30 3.99
CA SER A 32 -13.08 13.03 2.95
C SER A 32 -13.66 14.37 3.41
N GLN A 33 -13.49 14.73 4.68
CA GLN A 33 -14.19 15.85 5.31
C GLN A 33 -13.35 17.12 5.41
N GLY A 34 -12.26 17.23 4.66
CA GLY A 34 -11.48 18.46 4.52
C GLY A 34 -12.00 19.35 3.41
N GLY A 35 -12.15 20.65 3.68
CA GLY A 35 -12.38 21.65 2.66
C GLY A 35 -13.80 21.84 2.19
N GLU A 36 -13.96 22.29 0.96
CA GLU A 36 -15.17 22.84 0.35
C GLU A 36 -16.34 21.85 0.29
N ASN A 37 -16.07 20.56 0.06
CA ASN A 37 -17.08 19.53 -0.05
C ASN A 37 -17.88 19.33 1.25
N HIS A 38 -17.21 19.43 2.40
CA HIS A 38 -17.86 19.33 3.71
C HIS A 38 -18.76 20.55 3.98
N VAL A 39 -18.29 21.75 3.64
CA VAL A 39 -19.09 22.97 3.75
C VAL A 39 -20.33 22.87 2.87
N ARG A 40 -20.20 22.43 1.63
CA ARG A 40 -21.32 22.27 0.71
C ARG A 40 -22.33 21.21 1.18
N MET A 41 -21.88 20.11 1.74
CA MET A 41 -22.78 19.12 2.33
C MET A 41 -23.60 19.72 3.46
N LYS A 42 -22.99 20.50 4.36
CA LYS A 42 -23.72 21.20 5.43
C LYS A 42 -24.67 22.28 4.92
N LEU A 43 -24.32 22.97 3.83
CA LEU A 43 -25.22 23.91 3.18
C LEU A 43 -26.46 23.24 2.56
N ALA A 44 -26.28 22.06 1.98
CA ALA A 44 -27.39 21.29 1.41
C ALA A 44 -28.32 20.70 2.46
N LEU A 45 -27.78 20.41 3.66
CA LEU A 45 -28.50 19.75 4.77
C LEU A 45 -28.25 20.52 6.09
N PRO A 46 -28.73 21.77 6.22
CA PRO A 46 -28.33 22.67 7.29
C PRO A 46 -28.78 22.23 8.68
N ASN A 47 -29.89 21.50 8.79
CA ASN A 47 -30.47 21.06 10.05
C ASN A 47 -30.26 19.55 10.34
N ALA A 48 -29.52 18.85 9.48
CA ALA A 48 -29.26 17.43 9.67
C ALA A 48 -28.25 17.16 10.82
N ALA A 49 -28.43 16.04 11.50
CA ALA A 49 -27.42 15.51 12.41
C ALA A 49 -26.35 14.73 11.65
N PHE A 50 -25.07 14.97 11.93
CA PHE A 50 -23.96 14.31 11.27
C PHE A 50 -23.21 13.40 12.25
N VAL A 51 -23.11 12.12 11.92
CA VAL A 51 -22.37 11.11 12.68
C VAL A 51 -21.26 10.53 11.80
N ALA A 52 -20.02 10.68 12.25
CA ALA A 52 -18.88 10.15 11.53
C ALA A 52 -18.35 8.86 12.17
N PHE A 53 -18.01 7.89 11.33
CA PHE A 53 -17.34 6.66 11.71
C PHE A 53 -15.92 6.70 11.16
N THR A 54 -14.96 6.27 11.95
CA THR A 54 -13.56 6.19 11.51
C THR A 54 -12.76 5.25 12.39
N GLY A 55 -11.92 4.42 11.80
CA GLY A 55 -10.93 3.62 12.52
C GLY A 55 -9.73 4.45 13.03
N THR A 56 -9.52 5.66 12.49
CA THR A 56 -8.34 6.49 12.77
C THR A 56 -8.70 7.96 12.98
N PRO A 57 -9.29 8.33 14.14
CA PRO A 57 -9.63 9.72 14.40
C PRO A 57 -8.37 10.59 14.52
N LEU A 58 -8.39 11.77 13.90
CA LEU A 58 -7.33 12.78 13.96
C LEU A 58 -7.38 13.54 15.30
N LEU A 59 -6.79 12.98 16.33
CA LEU A 59 -6.79 13.57 17.67
C LEU A 59 -5.79 14.72 17.83
N LYS A 60 -4.64 14.67 17.13
CA LYS A 60 -3.53 15.61 17.36
C LYS A 60 -3.76 17.04 16.87
N GLU A 61 -4.72 17.29 16.01
CA GLU A 61 -5.00 18.62 15.46
C GLU A 61 -6.47 19.02 15.57
N ASP A 62 -7.25 18.36 16.43
CA ASP A 62 -8.68 18.61 16.69
C ASP A 62 -9.58 18.65 15.42
N LYS A 63 -9.04 18.19 14.28
CA LYS A 63 -9.73 18.34 12.99
C LYS A 63 -11.02 17.51 12.90
N THR A 64 -11.03 16.30 13.49
CA THR A 64 -12.21 15.42 13.43
C THR A 64 -13.24 15.86 14.46
N THR A 65 -12.82 16.12 15.69
CA THR A 65 -13.70 16.57 16.78
C THR A 65 -14.29 17.96 16.51
N ASN A 66 -13.52 18.87 15.90
CA ASN A 66 -14.02 20.18 15.50
C ASN A 66 -15.09 20.13 14.39
N LYS A 67 -15.13 19.06 13.62
CA LYS A 67 -16.09 18.91 12.50
C LYS A 67 -17.37 18.19 12.91
N PHE A 68 -17.25 17.17 13.75
CA PHE A 68 -18.33 16.25 14.09
C PHE A 68 -18.70 16.25 15.56
N GLY A 69 -17.99 17.01 16.40
CA GLY A 69 -18.18 17.01 17.84
C GLY A 69 -17.41 15.92 18.57
N PRO A 70 -17.70 15.67 19.85
CA PRO A 70 -16.97 14.73 20.67
C PRO A 70 -17.14 13.29 20.20
N ILE A 71 -16.16 12.44 20.53
CA ILE A 71 -16.28 11.00 20.32
C ILE A 71 -17.35 10.45 21.25
N VAL A 72 -18.42 9.90 20.68
CA VAL A 72 -19.57 9.36 21.43
C VAL A 72 -19.36 7.91 21.83
N HIS A 73 -18.58 7.16 21.08
CA HIS A 73 -18.22 5.76 21.35
C HIS A 73 -16.88 5.41 20.72
N ALA A 74 -16.07 4.61 21.42
CA ALA A 74 -14.80 4.08 20.92
C ALA A 74 -14.72 2.58 21.19
N TYR A 75 -14.49 1.80 20.12
CA TYR A 75 -14.13 0.38 20.17
C TYR A 75 -12.66 0.26 19.83
N THR A 76 -11.82 0.15 20.84
CA THR A 76 -10.36 0.20 20.68
C THR A 76 -9.80 -1.12 20.13
N MET A 77 -8.62 -1.07 19.50
CA MET A 77 -7.90 -2.25 19.04
C MET A 77 -7.68 -3.26 20.18
N GLN A 78 -7.30 -2.77 21.37
CA GLN A 78 -7.11 -3.64 22.53
C GLN A 78 -8.39 -4.40 22.87
N ARG A 79 -9.54 -3.72 22.93
CA ARG A 79 -10.82 -4.35 23.21
C ARG A 79 -11.23 -5.34 22.10
N ALA A 80 -10.95 -4.99 20.84
CA ALA A 80 -11.23 -5.89 19.72
C ALA A 80 -10.41 -7.19 19.78
N VAL A 81 -9.17 -7.14 20.27
CA VAL A 81 -8.34 -8.32 20.52
C VAL A 81 -8.87 -9.11 21.74
N GLU A 82 -9.21 -8.44 22.83
CA GLU A 82 -9.80 -9.08 24.03
C GLU A 82 -11.12 -9.80 23.70
N ASP A 83 -11.97 -9.17 22.89
CA ASP A 83 -13.23 -9.74 22.40
C ASP A 83 -13.02 -10.80 21.29
N LYS A 84 -11.77 -11.06 20.86
CA LYS A 84 -11.40 -11.96 19.76
C LYS A 84 -12.03 -11.58 18.43
N ALA A 85 -12.39 -10.33 18.23
CA ALA A 85 -12.91 -9.81 16.98
C ALA A 85 -11.80 -9.61 15.93
N VAL A 86 -10.57 -9.38 16.39
CA VAL A 86 -9.35 -9.31 15.55
C VAL A 86 -8.21 -10.05 16.22
N THR A 87 -7.24 -10.50 15.41
CA THR A 87 -6.00 -11.09 15.93
C THR A 87 -5.01 -10.01 16.34
N PRO A 88 -4.17 -10.24 17.37
CA PRO A 88 -3.11 -9.30 17.71
C PRO A 88 -2.09 -9.19 16.58
N LEU A 89 -1.62 -7.97 16.34
CA LEU A 89 -0.53 -7.72 15.40
C LEU A 89 0.80 -7.90 16.12
N LEU A 90 1.70 -8.66 15.51
CA LEU A 90 3.11 -8.73 15.89
C LEU A 90 3.89 -7.82 14.95
N TYR A 91 4.59 -6.87 15.53
CA TYR A 91 5.44 -5.93 14.79
C TYR A 91 6.90 -6.31 14.94
N GLU A 92 7.59 -6.44 13.82
CA GLU A 92 9.02 -6.70 13.75
C GLU A 92 9.68 -5.64 12.86
N GLU A 93 10.65 -4.91 13.42
CA GLU A 93 11.50 -4.05 12.62
C GLU A 93 12.62 -4.91 12.03
N ARG A 94 12.70 -4.93 10.70
CA ARG A 94 13.74 -5.65 9.98
C ARG A 94 14.67 -4.66 9.33
N ILE A 95 15.89 -4.63 9.85
CA ILE A 95 17.00 -3.95 9.20
C ILE A 95 17.71 -5.04 8.40
N PRO A 96 17.76 -4.94 7.06
CA PRO A 96 18.53 -5.90 6.28
C PRO A 96 19.96 -5.93 6.81
N ASP A 97 20.32 -7.01 7.48
CA ASP A 97 21.66 -7.16 8.03
C ASP A 97 22.61 -7.53 6.90
N LEU A 98 23.33 -6.53 6.45
CA LEU A 98 24.32 -6.67 5.39
C LEU A 98 25.51 -7.56 5.83
N GLU A 99 25.69 -7.78 7.13
CA GLU A 99 26.81 -8.58 7.66
C GLU A 99 26.46 -10.07 7.78
N VAL A 100 25.19 -10.41 8.00
CA VAL A 100 24.78 -11.81 8.27
C VAL A 100 24.59 -12.64 7.00
N ASN A 101 24.51 -12.02 5.84
CA ASN A 101 24.19 -12.74 4.60
C ASN A 101 25.25 -12.65 3.51
N ASP A 102 26.53 -12.47 3.89
CA ASP A 102 27.66 -12.45 2.93
C ASP A 102 27.61 -13.64 1.97
N ARG A 103 27.26 -14.84 2.45
CA ARG A 103 27.17 -16.03 1.60
C ARG A 103 26.02 -15.96 0.60
N ALA A 104 24.85 -15.42 0.99
CA ALA A 104 23.71 -15.32 0.09
C ALA A 104 23.90 -14.15 -0.89
N ILE A 105 24.51 -13.05 -0.44
CA ILE A 105 24.91 -11.93 -1.27
C ILE A 105 26.02 -12.36 -2.24
N ASP A 106 27.02 -13.08 -1.78
CA ASP A 106 28.09 -13.63 -2.61
C ASP A 106 27.54 -14.63 -3.65
N ALA A 107 26.72 -15.58 -3.25
CA ALA A 107 26.12 -16.54 -4.16
C ALA A 107 25.20 -15.89 -5.20
N TRP A 108 24.49 -14.85 -4.79
CA TRP A 108 23.67 -14.06 -5.69
C TRP A 108 24.54 -13.19 -6.61
N PHE A 109 25.56 -12.52 -6.07
CA PHE A 109 26.54 -11.76 -6.85
C PHE A 109 27.22 -12.64 -7.90
N ASP A 110 27.64 -13.84 -7.52
CA ASP A 110 28.25 -14.81 -8.43
C ASP A 110 27.28 -15.22 -9.55
N ARG A 111 26.00 -15.42 -9.23
CA ARG A 111 24.97 -15.78 -10.22
C ARG A 111 24.71 -14.66 -11.21
N ILE A 112 24.59 -13.40 -10.77
CA ILE A 112 24.32 -12.26 -11.67
C ILE A 112 25.54 -11.79 -12.42
N THR A 113 26.74 -12.11 -11.93
CA THR A 113 28.00 -11.81 -12.60
C THR A 113 28.51 -13.00 -13.43
N ASP A 114 27.73 -14.08 -13.49
CA ASP A 114 28.06 -15.21 -14.35
C ASP A 114 28.19 -14.76 -15.82
N GLY A 115 29.31 -15.15 -16.45
CA GLY A 115 29.66 -14.68 -17.78
C GLY A 115 30.51 -13.40 -17.83
N LEU A 116 30.75 -12.70 -16.70
CA LEU A 116 31.71 -11.60 -16.65
C LEU A 116 33.14 -12.11 -16.41
N ARG A 117 34.14 -11.36 -16.91
CA ARG A 117 35.56 -11.65 -16.65
C ARG A 117 35.88 -11.40 -15.17
N GLU A 118 36.77 -12.19 -14.58
CA GLU A 118 37.17 -12.08 -13.17
C GLU A 118 37.60 -10.67 -12.75
N ALA A 119 38.27 -9.92 -13.63
CA ALA A 119 38.63 -8.53 -13.38
C ALA A 119 37.42 -7.60 -13.26
N GLN A 120 36.37 -7.86 -14.02
CA GLN A 120 35.10 -7.11 -13.97
C GLN A 120 34.30 -7.47 -12.71
N LYS A 121 34.27 -8.75 -12.33
CA LYS A 121 33.69 -9.21 -11.07
C LYS A 121 34.38 -8.57 -9.88
N ALA A 122 35.71 -8.55 -9.87
CA ALA A 122 36.51 -7.93 -8.80
C ALA A 122 36.31 -6.42 -8.69
N ASP A 123 36.14 -5.71 -9.82
CA ASP A 123 35.85 -4.26 -9.83
C ASP A 123 34.42 -3.97 -9.33
N LEU A 124 33.46 -4.76 -9.76
CA LEU A 124 32.08 -4.69 -9.25
C LEU A 124 32.03 -5.00 -7.75
N LYS A 125 32.68 -6.09 -7.30
CA LYS A 125 32.76 -6.45 -5.88
C LYS A 125 33.40 -5.32 -5.05
N ARG A 126 34.44 -4.66 -5.57
CA ARG A 126 35.11 -3.52 -4.93
C ARG A 126 34.23 -2.27 -4.85
N LYS A 127 33.44 -2.00 -5.87
CA LYS A 127 32.44 -0.90 -5.91
C LYS A 127 31.30 -1.15 -4.91
N TYR A 128 30.87 -2.39 -4.76
CA TYR A 128 29.85 -2.77 -3.80
C TYR A 128 30.36 -2.89 -2.36
N ALA A 129 31.65 -3.19 -2.15
CA ALA A 129 32.26 -3.33 -0.82
C ALA A 129 32.69 -2.00 -0.18
N ARG A 130 32.60 -0.85 -0.89
CA ARG A 130 32.89 0.45 -0.29
C ARG A 130 31.73 0.85 0.63
N LYS A 131 31.86 0.49 1.91
CA LYS A 131 31.07 1.02 3.02
C LYS A 131 31.12 2.56 2.96
N GLY A 132 29.99 3.21 2.71
CA GLY A 132 29.85 4.65 2.90
C GLY A 132 29.37 5.46 1.71
N GLU A 133 29.34 4.96 0.50
CA GLU A 133 28.70 5.66 -0.62
C GLU A 133 27.27 5.15 -0.76
N VAL A 134 26.37 6.09 -0.74
CA VAL A 134 24.91 5.99 -0.90
C VAL A 134 24.56 4.82 -1.82
N TYR A 135 23.98 3.75 -1.25
CA TYR A 135 23.34 2.70 -2.04
C TYR A 135 22.36 3.39 -3.00
N SER A 136 22.42 3.06 -4.27
CA SER A 136 21.38 3.50 -5.19
C SER A 136 20.03 3.02 -4.67
N ALA A 137 18.96 3.74 -4.95
CA ALA A 137 17.61 3.30 -4.56
C ALA A 137 17.31 1.86 -5.04
N ASP A 138 17.94 1.43 -6.12
CA ASP A 138 17.85 0.09 -6.69
C ASP A 138 18.53 -0.97 -5.80
N ASP A 139 19.72 -0.70 -5.30
CA ASP A 139 20.46 -1.64 -4.45
C ASP A 139 19.73 -1.87 -3.12
N ARG A 140 19.13 -0.81 -2.57
CA ARG A 140 18.28 -0.91 -1.38
C ARG A 140 17.07 -1.82 -1.62
N ILE A 141 16.31 -1.60 -2.69
CA ILE A 141 15.12 -2.40 -3.03
C ILE A 141 15.50 -3.87 -3.21
N ARG A 142 16.64 -4.12 -3.84
CA ARG A 142 17.14 -5.46 -4.11
C ARG A 142 17.52 -6.22 -2.85
N LEU A 143 18.19 -5.56 -1.89
CA LEU A 143 18.55 -6.16 -0.60
C LEU A 143 17.30 -6.48 0.22
N ILE A 144 16.34 -5.57 0.26
CA ILE A 144 15.06 -5.79 0.94
C ILE A 144 14.28 -6.93 0.25
N ALA A 145 14.27 -7.01 -1.07
CA ALA A 145 13.62 -8.10 -1.79
C ALA A 145 14.23 -9.47 -1.43
N LEU A 146 15.55 -9.55 -1.30
CA LEU A 146 16.24 -10.78 -0.88
C LEU A 146 15.93 -11.14 0.57
N ASP A 147 15.90 -10.16 1.47
CA ASP A 147 15.50 -10.37 2.86
C ASP A 147 14.07 -10.88 2.95
N ILE A 148 13.12 -10.24 2.26
CA ILE A 148 11.73 -10.69 2.18
C ILE A 148 11.64 -12.12 1.65
N ALA A 149 12.31 -12.40 0.52
CA ALA A 149 12.27 -13.72 -0.11
C ALA A 149 12.78 -14.81 0.84
N THR A 150 13.89 -14.52 1.53
CA THR A 150 14.50 -15.46 2.48
C THR A 150 13.65 -15.63 3.73
N HIS A 151 13.17 -14.52 4.31
CA HIS A 151 12.31 -14.56 5.49
C HIS A 151 11.02 -15.32 5.22
N PHE A 152 10.33 -14.98 4.12
CA PHE A 152 9.07 -15.62 3.76
C PHE A 152 9.24 -17.13 3.59
N SER A 153 10.26 -17.55 2.84
CA SER A 153 10.50 -18.97 2.57
C SER A 153 10.91 -19.79 3.79
N LYS A 154 11.47 -19.16 4.82
CA LYS A 154 11.93 -19.85 6.03
C LYS A 154 10.93 -19.86 7.18
N ASN A 155 10.14 -18.77 7.30
CA ASN A 155 9.37 -18.51 8.51
C ASN A 155 7.85 -18.54 8.29
N ILE A 156 7.40 -18.51 7.03
CA ILE A 156 5.98 -18.53 6.73
C ILE A 156 5.58 -19.92 6.24
N ASP A 157 4.61 -20.50 6.90
CA ASP A 157 4.15 -21.87 6.63
C ASP A 157 3.61 -22.06 5.21
N GLU A 158 3.68 -23.27 4.70
CA GLU A 158 3.07 -23.64 3.43
C GLU A 158 1.55 -23.34 3.45
N GLY A 159 1.08 -22.72 2.38
CA GLY A 159 -0.34 -22.32 2.27
C GLY A 159 -0.65 -20.91 2.76
N LEU A 160 0.21 -20.31 3.60
CA LEU A 160 0.08 -18.91 3.99
C LEU A 160 0.66 -17.97 2.93
N LYS A 161 0.23 -16.73 3.00
CA LYS A 161 0.50 -15.71 1.99
C LYS A 161 0.88 -14.39 2.63
N GLY A 162 1.39 -13.48 1.82
CA GLY A 162 1.85 -12.18 2.31
C GLY A 162 1.59 -11.05 1.33
N GLN A 163 1.81 -9.86 1.83
CA GLN A 163 1.67 -8.62 1.08
C GLN A 163 2.87 -7.72 1.34
N LEU A 164 3.34 -7.03 0.29
CA LEU A 164 4.39 -6.02 0.38
C LEU A 164 3.82 -4.66 -0.04
N ALA A 165 3.79 -3.72 0.90
CA ALA A 165 3.41 -2.33 0.65
C ALA A 165 4.64 -1.50 0.30
N CYS A 166 4.66 -0.92 -0.91
CA CYS A 166 5.75 -0.10 -1.43
C CYS A 166 5.38 1.38 -1.42
N ASP A 167 6.40 2.25 -1.47
CA ASP A 167 6.24 3.69 -1.57
C ASP A 167 5.73 4.15 -2.95
N SER A 168 6.09 3.44 -4.02
CA SER A 168 5.83 3.86 -5.39
C SER A 168 5.57 2.69 -6.35
N LYS A 169 4.94 2.99 -7.49
CA LYS A 169 4.70 2.01 -8.56
C LYS A 169 6.01 1.47 -9.15
N ILE A 170 7.03 2.33 -9.26
CA ILE A 170 8.35 1.92 -9.72
C ILE A 170 8.98 0.94 -8.74
N SER A 171 8.96 1.25 -7.45
CA SER A 171 9.47 0.35 -6.43
C SER A 171 8.76 -1.01 -6.49
N ALA A 172 7.43 -1.02 -6.66
CA ALA A 172 6.67 -2.26 -6.79
C ALA A 172 7.12 -3.12 -7.99
N ILE A 173 7.38 -2.49 -9.13
CA ILE A 173 7.88 -3.18 -10.34
C ILE A 173 9.30 -3.73 -10.10
N LYS A 174 10.16 -2.95 -9.44
CA LYS A 174 11.53 -3.38 -9.10
C LYS A 174 11.53 -4.52 -8.09
N TYR A 175 10.69 -4.46 -7.06
CA TYR A 175 10.51 -5.58 -6.13
C TYR A 175 10.09 -6.86 -6.85
N LYS A 176 9.13 -6.77 -7.77
CA LYS A 176 8.71 -7.93 -8.59
C LYS A 176 9.90 -8.53 -9.33
N LYS A 177 10.68 -7.70 -10.00
CA LYS A 177 11.88 -8.14 -10.73
C LYS A 177 12.86 -8.89 -9.81
N TYR A 178 13.21 -8.30 -8.67
CA TYR A 178 14.20 -8.89 -7.77
C TYR A 178 13.69 -10.12 -7.01
N LEU A 179 12.41 -10.19 -6.70
CA LEU A 179 11.79 -11.39 -6.15
C LEU A 179 11.75 -12.55 -7.17
N ASP A 180 11.50 -12.23 -8.45
CA ASP A 180 11.57 -13.22 -9.52
C ASP A 180 13.01 -13.71 -9.76
N GLU A 181 14.00 -12.82 -9.68
CA GLU A 181 15.41 -13.18 -9.74
C GLU A 181 15.81 -14.11 -8.57
N ALA A 182 15.27 -13.90 -7.38
CA ALA A 182 15.48 -14.77 -6.23
C ALA A 182 14.87 -16.16 -6.43
N GLY A 183 13.73 -16.25 -7.13
CA GLY A 183 13.12 -17.50 -7.59
C GLY A 183 12.63 -18.44 -6.48
N LEU A 184 12.35 -17.93 -5.26
CA LEU A 184 11.93 -18.75 -4.12
C LEU A 184 10.41 -18.98 -4.09
N PHE A 185 9.62 -18.03 -4.61
CA PHE A 185 8.17 -18.12 -4.73
C PHE A 185 7.67 -17.16 -5.83
N GLU A 186 6.41 -17.29 -6.20
CA GLU A 186 5.78 -16.40 -7.17
C GLU A 186 5.17 -15.18 -6.47
N SER A 187 5.33 -13.99 -7.08
CA SER A 187 4.73 -12.75 -6.62
C SER A 187 3.93 -12.08 -7.75
N ALA A 188 2.99 -11.20 -7.39
CA ALA A 188 2.21 -10.42 -8.35
C ALA A 188 2.10 -8.96 -7.93
N VAL A 189 2.13 -8.05 -8.90
CA VAL A 189 1.99 -6.60 -8.66
C VAL A 189 0.54 -6.19 -8.87
N VAL A 190 -0.02 -5.46 -7.91
CA VAL A 190 -1.35 -4.85 -8.00
C VAL A 190 -1.23 -3.36 -7.74
N ILE A 191 -1.16 -2.58 -8.81
CA ILE A 191 -1.05 -1.11 -8.78
C ILE A 191 -2.19 -0.48 -9.59
N SER A 192 -2.41 0.82 -9.41
CA SER A 192 -3.35 1.59 -10.24
C SER A 192 -2.75 1.93 -11.60
N PRO A 193 -3.59 2.17 -12.64
CA PRO A 193 -3.11 2.56 -13.94
C PRO A 193 -2.26 3.84 -13.90
N PRO A 194 -1.45 4.08 -14.93
CA PRO A 194 -0.80 5.37 -15.12
C PRO A 194 -1.84 6.48 -15.14
N ASP A 195 -1.66 7.54 -14.33
CA ASP A 195 -2.54 8.70 -14.37
C ASP A 195 -2.17 9.59 -15.56
N THR A 196 -3.03 9.61 -16.55
CA THR A 196 -2.84 10.39 -17.78
C THR A 196 -3.51 11.77 -17.74
N ARG A 197 -4.11 12.17 -16.62
CA ARG A 197 -4.82 13.45 -16.49
C ARG A 197 -3.82 14.61 -16.43
N GLU A 198 -4.01 15.59 -17.31
CA GLU A 198 -3.25 16.84 -17.29
C GLU A 198 -3.58 17.66 -16.03
N GLY A 199 -2.54 18.11 -15.31
CA GLY A 199 -2.70 19.06 -14.20
C GLY A 199 -2.34 18.56 -12.80
N ASN A 200 -1.86 17.33 -12.63
CA ASN A 200 -1.32 16.89 -11.35
C ASN A 200 0.11 17.41 -11.17
N THR A 201 0.32 18.28 -10.20
CA THR A 201 1.63 18.93 -9.92
C THR A 201 2.55 18.11 -9.03
N GLU A 202 2.06 17.00 -8.47
CA GLU A 202 2.93 16.02 -7.82
C GLU A 202 3.68 15.23 -8.89
N VAL A 203 4.94 14.90 -8.62
CA VAL A 203 5.75 14.06 -9.51
C VAL A 203 5.03 12.73 -9.70
N ASP A 204 4.29 12.64 -10.79
CA ASP A 204 3.45 11.52 -11.08
C ASP A 204 4.32 10.41 -11.69
N GLU A 205 4.78 9.50 -10.82
CA GLU A 205 5.54 8.32 -11.23
C GLU A 205 4.81 7.47 -12.28
N SER A 206 3.49 7.61 -12.38
CA SER A 206 2.69 6.91 -13.38
C SER A 206 3.02 7.34 -14.82
N LYS A 207 3.60 8.51 -15.02
CA LYS A 207 4.08 9.01 -16.31
C LYS A 207 5.45 8.47 -16.71
N LEU A 208 6.17 7.80 -15.81
CA LEU A 208 7.47 7.26 -16.12
C LEU A 208 7.36 6.14 -17.16
N PRO A 209 8.28 6.10 -18.14
CA PRO A 209 8.25 5.12 -19.22
C PRO A 209 8.20 3.68 -18.74
N GLU A 210 8.85 3.37 -17.60
CA GLU A 210 8.89 2.03 -17.02
C GLU A 210 7.53 1.55 -16.53
N VAL A 211 6.78 2.42 -15.82
CA VAL A 211 5.43 2.08 -15.32
C VAL A 211 4.47 1.89 -16.48
N THR A 212 4.52 2.79 -17.48
CA THR A 212 3.69 2.70 -18.67
C THR A 212 3.99 1.43 -19.49
N LYS A 213 5.27 1.09 -19.63
CA LYS A 213 5.69 -0.14 -20.30
C LYS A 213 5.21 -1.36 -19.55
N TRP A 214 5.45 -1.42 -18.24
CA TRP A 214 5.01 -2.53 -17.39
C TRP A 214 3.49 -2.74 -17.49
N TRP A 215 2.73 -1.64 -17.43
CA TRP A 215 1.27 -1.68 -17.55
C TRP A 215 0.83 -2.28 -18.89
N LYS A 216 1.42 -1.81 -19.97
CA LYS A 216 1.14 -2.32 -21.32
C LYS A 216 1.46 -3.81 -21.45
N ASP A 217 2.58 -4.24 -20.87
CA ASP A 217 3.07 -5.61 -21.02
C ASP A 217 2.28 -6.60 -20.13
N ASN A 218 1.77 -6.17 -18.96
CA ASN A 218 1.12 -7.05 -17.98
C ASN A 218 -0.40 -6.91 -17.91
N VAL A 219 -0.95 -5.72 -18.12
CA VAL A 219 -2.39 -5.46 -18.10
C VAL A 219 -2.95 -5.27 -19.51
N GLY A 220 -2.20 -4.60 -20.39
CA GLY A 220 -2.57 -4.35 -21.76
C GLY A 220 -3.82 -3.50 -21.89
N THR A 221 -4.79 -3.99 -22.67
CA THR A 221 -6.10 -3.34 -22.87
C THR A 221 -7.17 -3.85 -21.91
N GLN A 222 -6.82 -4.74 -20.98
CA GLN A 222 -7.75 -5.26 -19.99
C GLN A 222 -8.18 -4.18 -19.01
N ASP A 223 -9.43 -4.24 -18.58
CA ASP A 223 -9.92 -3.38 -17.50
C ASP A 223 -9.14 -3.68 -16.20
N GLU A 224 -8.74 -2.62 -15.50
CA GLU A 224 -7.99 -2.70 -14.25
C GLU A 224 -8.69 -3.56 -13.20
N SER A 225 -10.01 -3.45 -13.10
CA SER A 225 -10.81 -4.18 -12.12
C SER A 225 -10.83 -5.68 -12.43
N VAL A 226 -10.81 -6.03 -13.70
CA VAL A 226 -10.74 -7.44 -14.15
C VAL A 226 -9.35 -8.00 -13.86
N TYR A 227 -8.28 -7.26 -14.18
CA TYR A 227 -6.92 -7.67 -13.86
C TYR A 227 -6.75 -7.90 -12.35
N THR A 228 -7.15 -6.93 -11.54
CA THR A 228 -7.05 -7.02 -10.07
C THR A 228 -7.83 -8.21 -9.53
N ARG A 229 -9.05 -8.42 -10.00
CA ARG A 229 -9.90 -9.57 -9.58
C ARG A 229 -9.25 -10.91 -9.94
N ASN A 230 -8.67 -11.03 -11.12
CA ASN A 230 -7.99 -12.24 -11.56
C ASN A 230 -6.77 -12.55 -10.67
N ILE A 231 -5.98 -11.53 -10.32
CA ILE A 231 -4.84 -11.69 -9.41
C ILE A 231 -5.32 -12.10 -8.01
N ILE A 232 -6.36 -11.46 -7.46
CA ILE A 232 -6.92 -11.81 -6.15
C ILE A 232 -7.46 -13.25 -6.15
N SER A 233 -8.22 -13.63 -7.18
CA SER A 233 -8.72 -15.01 -7.31
C SER A 233 -7.58 -16.03 -7.38
N ARG A 234 -6.53 -15.68 -8.11
CA ARG A 234 -5.34 -16.50 -8.20
C ARG A 234 -4.56 -16.55 -6.88
N PHE A 235 -4.50 -15.43 -6.16
CA PHE A 235 -3.87 -15.36 -4.84
C PHE A 235 -4.57 -16.24 -3.82
N ASP A 236 -5.89 -16.35 -3.83
CA ASP A 236 -6.64 -17.25 -2.97
C ASP A 236 -6.41 -18.74 -3.34
N THR A 237 -6.43 -19.08 -4.63
CA THR A 237 -6.51 -20.48 -5.10
C THR A 237 -5.19 -21.11 -5.51
N ASP A 238 -4.21 -20.33 -5.95
CA ASP A 238 -2.92 -20.82 -6.44
C ASP A 238 -1.86 -20.77 -5.34
N ASP A 239 -1.43 -21.95 -4.88
CA ASP A 239 -0.40 -22.07 -3.83
C ASP A 239 0.98 -21.58 -4.25
N LYS A 240 1.25 -21.36 -5.53
CA LYS A 240 2.54 -20.81 -6.00
C LYS A 240 2.62 -19.30 -5.83
N LEU A 241 1.50 -18.60 -5.98
CA LEU A 241 1.43 -17.17 -5.80
C LEU A 241 1.37 -16.84 -4.30
N LYS A 242 2.51 -16.46 -3.73
CA LYS A 242 2.70 -16.27 -2.28
C LYS A 242 2.64 -14.82 -1.82
N LEU A 243 2.99 -13.86 -2.68
CA LEU A 243 3.15 -12.46 -2.28
C LEU A 243 2.46 -11.51 -3.26
N LEU A 244 1.64 -10.60 -2.74
CA LEU A 244 1.14 -9.45 -3.48
C LEU A 244 2.02 -8.23 -3.22
N ILE A 245 2.41 -7.52 -4.27
CA ILE A 245 3.18 -6.28 -4.21
C ILE A 245 2.24 -5.14 -4.56
N VAL A 246 2.04 -4.22 -3.62
CA VAL A 246 1.05 -3.14 -3.73
C VAL A 246 1.65 -1.79 -3.36
N VAL A 247 0.99 -0.71 -3.74
CA VAL A 247 1.33 0.65 -3.27
C VAL A 247 0.28 1.12 -2.26
N ASP A 248 -0.95 1.35 -2.71
CA ASP A 248 -2.07 1.77 -1.85
C ASP A 248 -3.28 0.84 -1.97
N LYS A 249 -3.35 0.08 -3.07
CA LYS A 249 -4.44 -0.88 -3.28
C LYS A 249 -4.33 -2.06 -2.32
N LEU A 250 -5.48 -2.61 -1.95
CA LEU A 250 -5.58 -3.78 -1.10
C LEU A 250 -4.98 -3.62 0.32
N LEU A 251 -4.61 -2.40 0.71
CA LEU A 251 -4.19 -2.10 2.10
C LEU A 251 -5.39 -1.92 3.01
N THR A 252 -6.55 -1.61 2.44
CA THR A 252 -7.83 -1.47 3.16
C THR A 252 -8.93 -2.20 2.42
N GLY A 253 -9.84 -2.84 3.14
CA GLY A 253 -10.98 -3.56 2.55
C GLY A 253 -10.62 -4.82 1.78
N PHE A 254 -9.42 -5.36 1.97
CA PHE A 254 -8.97 -6.63 1.42
C PHE A 254 -9.06 -7.71 2.50
N ASP A 255 -9.90 -8.71 2.27
CA ASP A 255 -10.11 -9.83 3.17
C ASP A 255 -9.60 -11.12 2.51
N GLU A 256 -8.48 -11.63 3.02
CA GLU A 256 -7.86 -12.87 2.60
C GLU A 256 -7.27 -13.56 3.84
N PRO A 257 -7.94 -14.59 4.38
CA PRO A 257 -7.52 -15.25 5.62
C PRO A 257 -6.11 -15.83 5.59
N LYS A 258 -5.60 -16.18 4.41
CA LYS A 258 -4.25 -16.71 4.24
C LYS A 258 -3.17 -15.61 4.24
N ASN A 259 -3.56 -14.34 4.10
CA ASN A 259 -2.63 -13.18 4.07
C ASN A 259 -2.21 -12.81 5.49
N THR A 260 -1.19 -13.47 6.01
CA THR A 260 -0.79 -13.41 7.42
C THR A 260 0.44 -12.53 7.69
N VAL A 261 1.14 -12.09 6.66
CA VAL A 261 2.30 -11.22 6.80
C VAL A 261 2.21 -10.00 5.88
N LEU A 262 2.44 -8.82 6.45
CA LEU A 262 2.55 -7.57 5.71
C LEU A 262 3.96 -7.00 5.87
N TYR A 263 4.71 -6.96 4.77
CA TYR A 263 5.97 -6.23 4.68
C TYR A 263 5.68 -4.78 4.29
N ILE A 264 6.35 -3.84 4.94
CA ILE A 264 6.11 -2.42 4.70
C ILE A 264 7.44 -1.74 4.37
N ASP A 265 7.59 -1.33 3.10
CA ASP A 265 8.69 -0.49 2.62
C ASP A 265 8.14 0.82 2.07
N LYS A 266 7.54 1.60 2.95
CA LYS A 266 7.07 2.95 2.66
C LYS A 266 7.06 3.80 3.93
N PRO A 267 7.23 5.13 3.82
CA PRO A 267 7.09 6.01 4.97
C PRO A 267 5.67 5.95 5.51
N LEU A 268 5.53 5.48 6.76
CA LEU A 268 4.25 5.48 7.45
C LEU A 268 4.07 6.81 8.17
N LYS A 269 3.11 7.60 7.72
CA LYS A 269 2.70 8.84 8.41
C LYS A 269 1.42 8.56 9.16
N SER A 270 1.39 8.96 10.42
CA SER A 270 0.26 8.96 11.39
C SER A 270 -0.97 8.08 11.09
N HIS A 271 -1.66 8.27 9.97
CA HIS A 271 -2.82 7.48 9.56
C HIS A 271 -2.49 6.12 8.98
N ASN A 272 -1.43 6.06 8.17
CA ASN A 272 -1.05 4.83 7.46
C ASN A 272 -0.45 3.77 8.40
N LEU A 273 -0.13 4.16 9.64
CA LEU A 273 0.39 3.23 10.64
C LEU A 273 -0.71 2.42 11.32
N ILE A 274 -1.95 2.94 11.32
CA ILE A 274 -3.08 2.34 12.05
C ILE A 274 -4.04 1.61 11.09
N GLN A 275 -3.95 1.88 9.80
CA GLN A 275 -4.73 1.21 8.76
C GLN A 275 -4.08 -0.09 8.31
#